data_f56598431e4d77ca4abde009e5392a0c
#
_entry.id   f56598431e4d77ca4abde009e5392a0c
#
_cell.length_a   1.000
_cell.length_b   1.000
_cell.length_c   1.000
_cell.angle_alpha   90.00
_cell.angle_beta   90.00
_cell.angle_gamma   90.00
#
_symmetry.space_group_name_H-M   'P 1'
#
loop_
_entity.id
_entity.type
_entity.pdbx_description
1 polymer ?
#
loop_
_entity_poly.entity_id
_entity_poly.type
_entity_poly.pdbx_seq_one_letter_code
_entity_poly.pdbx_strand_id
1 'polypeptide(L)'
;MSNIPDKDLTMEQSEKALNLRIDEFLEKFNPQEMEDVAFRSARFDAGLAWIHFPEGQGGMGLRPNLQKVIERRMREAGAMPTDPTTFFMSLAGPTISTHGTQEQRERFLKPMFTGEERWCQLFSEPGAGSDFAGLACKAERDGDEWVVSGQKVWNTLAHLGDWGMLVTRSNPELPKHKGMTYFALDMHAEGVEVRPLRQITGEAEFNEVYITEVLSLIHI
;
A
#
# COMPACT_ATOMS: atom_id res chain seq x y z
N MET A 1 -8.55 -15.32 -23.27
CA MET A 1 -7.48 -15.60 -22.29
C MET A 1 -8.04 -16.59 -21.31
N SER A 2 -7.45 -17.77 -21.20
CA SER A 2 -8.00 -18.86 -20.35
C SER A 2 -7.77 -18.52 -18.87
N ASN A 3 -8.85 -18.30 -18.13
CA ASN A 3 -8.84 -18.31 -16.66
C ASN A 3 -8.21 -19.62 -16.21
N ILE A 4 -7.13 -19.56 -15.45
CA ILE A 4 -6.53 -20.74 -14.84
C ILE A 4 -7.28 -20.94 -13.52
N PRO A 5 -8.16 -21.94 -13.37
CA PRO A 5 -8.82 -22.21 -12.11
C PRO A 5 -7.81 -22.88 -11.17
N ASP A 6 -7.15 -22.08 -10.32
CA ASP A 6 -6.09 -22.54 -9.40
C ASP A 6 -6.56 -23.58 -8.37
N LYS A 7 -7.86 -23.63 -8.10
CA LYS A 7 -8.43 -24.52 -7.07
C LYS A 7 -8.36 -26.01 -7.43
N ASP A 8 -8.28 -26.32 -8.73
CA ASP A 8 -8.30 -27.71 -9.24
C ASP A 8 -6.93 -28.18 -9.74
N LEU A 9 -5.91 -27.30 -9.77
CA LEU A 9 -4.57 -27.64 -10.23
C LEU A 9 -3.64 -28.01 -9.07
N THR A 10 -2.71 -28.94 -9.34
CA THR A 10 -1.58 -29.16 -8.44
C THR A 10 -0.64 -27.93 -8.45
N MET A 11 0.22 -27.80 -7.42
CA MET A 11 1.22 -26.72 -7.37
C MET A 11 2.11 -26.71 -8.62
N GLU A 12 2.56 -27.87 -9.06
CA GLU A 12 3.41 -28.02 -10.23
C GLU A 12 2.70 -27.57 -11.51
N GLN A 13 1.43 -27.90 -11.65
CA GLN A 13 0.62 -27.45 -12.79
C GLN A 13 0.40 -25.93 -12.78
N SER A 14 0.10 -25.35 -11.62
CA SER A 14 -0.06 -23.89 -11.44
C SER A 14 1.26 -23.16 -11.76
N GLU A 15 2.39 -23.67 -11.26
CA GLU A 15 3.70 -23.08 -11.51
C GLU A 15 4.09 -23.16 -13.00
N LYS A 16 3.80 -24.27 -13.66
CA LYS A 16 4.06 -24.45 -15.11
C LYS A 16 3.23 -23.46 -15.94
N ALA A 17 1.95 -23.33 -15.65
CA ALA A 17 1.08 -22.40 -16.34
C ALA A 17 1.49 -20.94 -16.11
N LEU A 18 1.89 -20.61 -14.89
CA LEU A 18 2.40 -19.28 -14.55
C LEU A 18 3.71 -18.96 -15.29
N ASN A 19 4.64 -19.92 -15.39
CA ASN A 19 5.89 -19.71 -16.12
C ASN A 19 5.64 -19.41 -17.61
N LEU A 20 4.71 -20.12 -18.27
CA LEU A 20 4.34 -19.80 -19.66
C LEU A 20 3.83 -18.36 -19.81
N ARG A 21 2.99 -17.92 -18.87
CA ARG A 21 2.48 -16.55 -18.88
C ARG A 21 3.56 -15.50 -18.63
N ILE A 22 4.52 -15.82 -17.77
CA ILE A 22 5.69 -14.96 -17.54
C ILE A 22 6.56 -14.90 -18.81
N ASP A 23 6.75 -16.01 -19.52
CA ASP A 23 7.49 -16.04 -20.77
C ASP A 23 6.82 -15.14 -21.83
N GLU A 24 5.51 -15.27 -22.02
CA GLU A 24 4.73 -14.42 -22.94
C GLU A 24 4.80 -12.93 -22.56
N PHE A 25 4.86 -12.63 -21.25
CA PHE A 25 5.01 -11.26 -20.75
C PHE A 25 6.41 -10.73 -21.06
N LEU A 26 7.46 -11.47 -20.75
CA LEU A 26 8.86 -11.05 -20.93
C LEU A 26 9.27 -10.97 -22.41
N GLU A 27 8.63 -11.73 -23.30
CA GLU A 27 8.80 -11.59 -24.76
C GLU A 27 8.29 -10.22 -25.27
N LYS A 28 7.29 -9.64 -24.63
CA LYS A 28 6.71 -8.34 -25.01
C LYS A 28 7.33 -7.17 -24.27
N PHE A 29 7.76 -7.38 -23.05
CA PHE A 29 8.23 -6.34 -22.14
C PHE A 29 9.60 -6.73 -21.58
N ASN A 30 10.65 -6.18 -22.19
CA ASN A 30 12.02 -6.42 -21.74
C ASN A 30 12.39 -5.39 -20.65
N PRO A 31 12.62 -5.80 -19.37
CA PRO A 31 12.94 -4.86 -18.31
C PRO A 31 14.28 -4.13 -18.50
N GLN A 32 15.17 -4.65 -19.34
CA GLN A 32 16.46 -4.01 -19.62
C GLN A 32 16.38 -2.91 -20.71
N GLU A 33 15.25 -2.84 -21.42
CA GLU A 33 15.00 -1.90 -22.52
C GLU A 33 13.89 -0.88 -22.17
N MET A 34 13.26 -1.03 -21.02
CA MET A 34 12.15 -0.19 -20.58
C MET A 34 12.52 0.61 -19.32
N GLU A 35 11.91 1.78 -19.18
CA GLU A 35 11.92 2.50 -17.90
C GLU A 35 11.20 1.68 -16.82
N ASP A 36 11.74 1.69 -15.59
CA ASP A 36 11.27 0.84 -14.49
C ASP A 36 9.77 1.01 -14.18
N VAL A 37 9.29 2.27 -14.14
CA VAL A 37 7.85 2.57 -13.93
C VAL A 37 6.99 1.97 -15.04
N ALA A 38 7.42 2.10 -16.30
CA ALA A 38 6.68 1.55 -17.45
C ALA A 38 6.65 0.02 -17.43
N PHE A 39 7.76 -0.63 -17.08
CA PHE A 39 7.82 -2.09 -16.90
C PHE A 39 6.91 -2.55 -15.76
N ARG A 40 6.95 -1.90 -14.61
CA ARG A 40 6.08 -2.21 -13.47
C ARG A 40 4.61 -1.97 -13.79
N SER A 41 4.29 -0.91 -14.53
CA SER A 41 2.93 -0.65 -15.01
C SER A 41 2.42 -1.80 -15.89
N ALA A 42 3.21 -2.26 -16.86
CA ALA A 42 2.86 -3.40 -17.69
C ALA A 42 2.71 -4.69 -16.86
N ARG A 43 3.58 -4.90 -15.88
CA ARG A 43 3.52 -6.03 -14.94
C ARG A 43 2.25 -6.02 -14.10
N PHE A 44 1.82 -4.85 -13.63
CA PHE A 44 0.55 -4.69 -12.91
C PHE A 44 -0.65 -5.06 -13.81
N ASP A 45 -0.69 -4.52 -15.02
CA ASP A 45 -1.78 -4.76 -15.98
C ASP A 45 -1.85 -6.23 -16.43
N ALA A 46 -0.71 -6.93 -16.43
CA ALA A 46 -0.63 -8.37 -16.71
C ALA A 46 -1.08 -9.26 -15.53
N GLY A 47 -1.38 -8.69 -14.36
CA GLY A 47 -1.73 -9.42 -13.13
C GLY A 47 -0.55 -10.10 -12.44
N LEU A 48 0.68 -9.67 -12.74
CA LEU A 48 1.92 -10.24 -12.21
C LEU A 48 2.54 -9.38 -11.07
N ALA A 49 1.79 -8.40 -10.56
CA ALA A 49 2.23 -7.56 -9.44
C ALA A 49 2.09 -8.30 -8.11
N TRP A 50 0.87 -8.63 -7.73
CA TRP A 50 0.51 -9.33 -6.50
C TRP A 50 -0.40 -10.50 -6.85
N ILE A 51 0.18 -11.64 -7.16
CA ILE A 51 -0.49 -12.79 -7.78
C ILE A 51 -1.80 -13.22 -7.09
N HIS A 52 -1.91 -13.01 -5.77
CA HIS A 52 -3.06 -13.37 -4.96
C HIS A 52 -4.18 -12.32 -4.93
N PHE A 53 -3.91 -11.10 -5.43
CA PHE A 53 -4.96 -10.09 -5.56
C PHE A 53 -5.92 -10.47 -6.69
N PRO A 54 -7.17 -10.00 -6.64
CA PRO A 54 -8.14 -10.19 -7.72
C PRO A 54 -7.64 -9.68 -9.08
N GLU A 55 -8.23 -10.21 -10.16
CA GLU A 55 -8.05 -9.65 -11.51
C GLU A 55 -8.45 -8.18 -11.52
N GLY A 56 -7.71 -7.37 -12.28
CA GLY A 56 -7.87 -5.91 -12.32
C GLY A 56 -7.21 -5.15 -11.17
N GLN A 57 -6.71 -5.85 -10.15
CA GLN A 57 -6.01 -5.26 -9.00
C GLN A 57 -4.51 -5.61 -8.97
N GLY A 58 -3.94 -5.90 -10.14
CA GLY A 58 -2.54 -6.29 -10.26
C GLY A 58 -2.27 -7.77 -9.95
N GLY A 59 -3.32 -8.58 -9.79
CA GLY A 59 -3.25 -10.01 -9.49
C GLY A 59 -4.09 -10.87 -10.42
N MET A 60 -4.12 -12.17 -10.12
CA MET A 60 -4.84 -13.21 -10.86
C MET A 60 -5.70 -14.09 -9.93
N GLY A 61 -5.81 -13.77 -8.64
CA GLY A 61 -6.52 -14.55 -7.64
C GLY A 61 -5.89 -15.90 -7.35
N LEU A 62 -4.60 -16.09 -7.64
CA LEU A 62 -3.90 -17.36 -7.45
C LEU A 62 -3.26 -17.45 -6.06
N ARG A 63 -2.69 -18.62 -5.76
CA ARG A 63 -2.05 -18.90 -4.45
C ARG A 63 -0.89 -17.94 -4.16
N PRO A 64 -0.81 -17.36 -2.95
CA PRO A 64 0.23 -16.35 -2.60
C PRO A 64 1.67 -16.86 -2.76
N ASN A 65 1.93 -18.15 -2.55
CA ASN A 65 3.26 -18.75 -2.67
C ASN A 65 3.83 -18.74 -4.10
N LEU A 66 2.98 -18.59 -5.12
CA LEU A 66 3.39 -18.41 -6.52
C LEU A 66 4.07 -17.06 -6.77
N GLN A 67 3.92 -16.08 -5.88
CA GLN A 67 4.62 -14.79 -5.97
C GLN A 67 6.14 -14.96 -6.06
N LYS A 68 6.69 -15.95 -5.34
CA LYS A 68 8.15 -16.25 -5.38
C LYS A 68 8.64 -16.66 -6.76
N VAL A 69 7.81 -17.30 -7.56
CA VAL A 69 8.14 -17.67 -8.95
C VAL A 69 8.27 -16.40 -9.79
N ILE A 70 7.29 -15.49 -9.68
CA ILE A 70 7.31 -14.22 -10.39
C ILE A 70 8.56 -13.41 -10.03
N GLU A 71 8.82 -13.22 -8.72
CA GLU A 71 9.96 -12.40 -8.27
C GLU A 71 11.31 -12.98 -8.74
N ARG A 72 11.45 -14.31 -8.71
CA ARG A 72 12.64 -14.98 -9.25
C ARG A 72 12.81 -14.70 -10.75
N ARG A 73 11.75 -14.93 -11.55
CA ARG A 73 11.78 -14.76 -13.00
C ARG A 73 12.02 -13.31 -13.43
N MET A 74 11.41 -12.35 -12.74
CA MET A 74 11.64 -10.92 -12.99
C MET A 74 13.10 -10.54 -12.72
N ARG A 75 13.69 -11.05 -11.62
CA ARG A 75 15.11 -10.83 -11.30
C ARG A 75 16.04 -11.47 -12.34
N GLU A 76 15.76 -12.70 -12.77
CA GLU A 76 16.52 -13.41 -13.80
C GLU A 76 16.47 -12.65 -15.15
N ALA A 77 15.37 -11.98 -15.45
CA ALA A 77 15.23 -11.13 -16.62
C ALA A 77 15.93 -9.76 -16.49
N GLY A 78 16.45 -9.43 -15.31
CA GLY A 78 17.17 -8.17 -15.05
C GLY A 78 16.26 -7.00 -14.63
N ALA A 79 15.02 -7.27 -14.19
CA ALA A 79 14.15 -6.24 -13.64
C ALA A 79 14.75 -5.62 -12.37
N MET A 80 14.60 -4.32 -12.21
CA MET A 80 15.05 -3.60 -11.02
C MET A 80 14.34 -4.12 -9.76
N PRO A 81 15.06 -4.30 -8.64
CA PRO A 81 14.46 -4.63 -7.37
C PRO A 81 13.41 -3.59 -6.94
N THR A 82 12.44 -4.02 -6.16
CA THR A 82 11.51 -3.07 -5.52
C THR A 82 12.29 -2.13 -4.61
N ASP A 83 12.03 -0.83 -4.72
CA ASP A 83 12.64 0.19 -3.86
C ASP A 83 12.27 -0.11 -2.39
N PRO A 84 13.25 -0.25 -1.49
CA PRO A 84 12.99 -0.48 -0.06
C PRO A 84 12.10 0.58 0.59
N THR A 85 12.07 1.81 0.06
CA THR A 85 11.21 2.89 0.58
C THR A 85 9.72 2.67 0.27
N THR A 86 9.37 1.74 -0.63
CA THR A 86 7.99 1.36 -0.94
C THR A 86 7.48 0.20 -0.09
N PHE A 87 8.20 -0.16 0.97
CA PHE A 87 7.89 -1.34 1.78
C PHE A 87 6.46 -1.33 2.38
N PHE A 88 5.88 -0.16 2.66
CA PHE A 88 4.51 -0.05 3.18
C PHE A 88 3.41 -0.45 2.18
N MET A 89 3.74 -0.65 0.90
CA MET A 89 2.79 -1.21 -0.05
C MET A 89 2.28 -2.59 0.38
N SER A 90 3.09 -3.35 1.13
CA SER A 90 2.72 -4.66 1.68
C SER A 90 1.64 -4.59 2.78
N LEU A 91 1.36 -3.40 3.32
CA LEU A 91 0.29 -3.12 4.28
C LEU A 91 -0.87 -2.39 3.62
N ALA A 92 -0.60 -1.29 2.91
CA ALA A 92 -1.62 -0.47 2.26
C ALA A 92 -2.35 -1.22 1.13
N GLY A 93 -1.61 -1.91 0.28
CA GLY A 93 -2.17 -2.65 -0.84
C GLY A 93 -3.23 -3.67 -0.44
N PRO A 94 -2.95 -4.63 0.48
CA PRO A 94 -3.96 -5.57 0.96
C PRO A 94 -5.17 -4.91 1.62
N THR A 95 -4.96 -3.80 2.37
CA THR A 95 -6.06 -3.07 3.01
C THR A 95 -6.99 -2.47 1.97
N ILE A 96 -6.45 -1.77 0.97
CA ILE A 96 -7.23 -1.15 -0.11
C ILE A 96 -7.89 -2.22 -0.98
N SER A 97 -7.17 -3.30 -1.32
CA SER A 97 -7.74 -4.41 -2.11
C SER A 97 -8.94 -5.05 -1.43
N THR A 98 -8.90 -5.18 -0.08
CA THR A 98 -9.94 -5.88 0.69
C THR A 98 -11.12 -4.96 1.02
N HIS A 99 -10.86 -3.73 1.44
CA HIS A 99 -11.84 -2.84 2.05
C HIS A 99 -12.18 -1.60 1.23
N GLY A 100 -11.32 -1.21 0.29
CA GLY A 100 -11.53 -0.03 -0.55
C GLY A 100 -12.71 -0.18 -1.51
N THR A 101 -13.24 0.94 -1.98
CA THR A 101 -14.22 0.98 -3.08
C THR A 101 -13.54 0.65 -4.41
N GLN A 102 -14.32 0.46 -5.47
CA GLN A 102 -13.76 0.22 -6.80
C GLN A 102 -12.87 1.39 -7.24
N GLU A 103 -13.34 2.63 -7.05
CA GLU A 103 -12.61 3.86 -7.38
C GLU A 103 -11.31 3.98 -6.61
N GLN A 104 -11.31 3.62 -5.32
CA GLN A 104 -10.11 3.63 -4.48
C GLN A 104 -9.07 2.60 -4.95
N ARG A 105 -9.50 1.40 -5.31
CA ARG A 105 -8.61 0.36 -5.86
C ARG A 105 -7.97 0.80 -7.16
N GLU A 106 -8.75 1.34 -8.09
CA GLU A 106 -8.27 1.86 -9.37
C GLU A 106 -7.33 3.05 -9.19
N ARG A 107 -7.62 3.93 -8.22
CA ARG A 107 -6.82 5.11 -7.95
C ARG A 107 -5.47 4.79 -7.31
N PHE A 108 -5.41 3.85 -6.38
CA PHE A 108 -4.25 3.71 -5.50
C PHE A 108 -3.35 2.51 -5.78
N LEU A 109 -3.90 1.36 -6.23
CA LEU A 109 -3.11 0.13 -6.26
C LEU A 109 -1.98 0.19 -7.31
N LYS A 110 -2.24 0.73 -8.49
CA LYS A 110 -1.26 0.77 -9.57
C LYS A 110 -0.12 1.76 -9.29
N PRO A 111 -0.37 3.04 -8.92
CA PRO A 111 0.70 3.99 -8.56
C PRO A 111 1.52 3.52 -7.35
N MET A 112 0.90 2.84 -6.39
CA MET A 112 1.60 2.23 -5.26
C MET A 112 2.57 1.14 -5.71
N PHE A 113 2.16 0.25 -6.62
CA PHE A 113 3.00 -0.83 -7.11
C PHE A 113 4.14 -0.34 -8.00
N THR A 114 3.88 0.63 -8.85
CA THR A 114 4.90 1.21 -9.73
C THR A 114 5.94 2.03 -8.98
N GLY A 115 5.60 2.49 -7.76
CA GLY A 115 6.43 3.36 -6.93
C GLY A 115 6.29 4.84 -7.29
N GLU A 116 5.31 5.20 -8.13
CA GLU A 116 4.97 6.59 -8.43
C GLU A 116 4.40 7.31 -7.20
N GLU A 117 3.72 6.57 -6.32
CA GLU A 117 3.21 7.07 -5.05
C GLU A 117 3.67 6.18 -3.89
N ARG A 118 4.28 6.77 -2.89
CA ARG A 118 4.77 6.10 -1.69
C ARG A 118 3.78 6.24 -0.56
N TRP A 119 3.65 5.16 0.21
CA TRP A 119 2.76 5.13 1.37
C TRP A 119 3.58 5.04 2.65
N CYS A 120 3.12 5.71 3.70
CA CYS A 120 3.65 5.58 5.05
C CYS A 120 2.56 5.15 6.04
N GLN A 121 2.97 4.69 7.23
CA GLN A 121 2.07 4.23 8.26
C GLN A 121 1.93 5.28 9.37
N LEU A 122 0.71 5.74 9.64
CA LEU A 122 0.35 6.74 10.63
C LEU A 122 -0.53 6.13 11.73
N PHE A 123 0.05 5.23 12.53
CA PHE A 123 -0.69 4.46 13.54
C PHE A 123 -0.39 4.95 14.95
N SER A 124 0.87 4.81 15.40
CA SER A 124 1.28 5.11 16.76
C SER A 124 1.15 6.59 17.11
N GLU A 125 0.86 6.86 18.39
CA GLU A 125 0.79 8.20 18.98
C GLU A 125 1.67 8.28 20.23
N PRO A 126 2.02 9.45 20.73
CA PRO A 126 2.77 9.57 21.99
C PRO A 126 2.14 8.81 23.16
N GLY A 127 0.80 8.74 23.19
CA GLY A 127 0.02 8.04 24.23
C GLY A 127 -0.49 6.66 23.83
N ALA A 128 -0.28 6.20 22.59
CA ALA A 128 -0.86 4.95 22.07
C ALA A 128 0.12 4.20 21.16
N GLY A 129 0.81 3.23 21.75
CA GLY A 129 1.70 2.32 21.04
C GLY A 129 1.11 0.91 21.02
N SER A 130 1.52 0.03 21.94
CA SER A 130 0.99 -1.34 22.05
C SER A 130 -0.52 -1.38 22.32
N ASP A 131 -1.05 -0.45 23.12
CA ASP A 131 -2.50 -0.21 23.21
C ASP A 131 -2.95 0.71 22.06
N PHE A 132 -2.87 0.19 20.84
CA PHE A 132 -3.21 0.93 19.62
C PHE A 132 -4.64 1.50 19.64
N ALA A 133 -5.60 0.74 20.19
CA ALA A 133 -6.98 1.20 20.30
C ALA A 133 -7.18 2.36 21.29
N GLY A 134 -6.15 2.75 22.05
CA GLY A 134 -6.12 3.95 22.90
C GLY A 134 -5.83 5.25 22.15
N LEU A 135 -5.72 5.22 20.81
CA LEU A 135 -5.42 6.38 19.98
C LEU A 135 -6.42 7.52 20.18
N ALA A 136 -5.90 8.77 20.11
CA ALA A 136 -6.63 10.00 20.36
C ALA A 136 -6.74 10.93 19.13
N CYS A 137 -5.95 10.67 18.06
CA CYS A 137 -6.10 11.39 16.80
C CYS A 137 -7.56 11.24 16.33
N LYS A 138 -8.27 12.36 16.19
CA LYS A 138 -9.71 12.37 15.95
C LYS A 138 -10.03 12.66 14.50
N ALA A 139 -11.16 12.14 14.03
CA ALA A 139 -11.82 12.55 12.81
C ALA A 139 -13.26 12.93 13.15
N GLU A 140 -13.65 14.14 12.83
CA GLU A 140 -14.99 14.69 13.06
C GLU A 140 -15.65 14.94 11.71
N ARG A 141 -16.90 14.50 11.56
CA ARG A 141 -17.61 14.65 10.30
C ARG A 141 -18.14 16.08 10.16
N ASP A 142 -17.86 16.71 9.01
CA ASP A 142 -18.41 18.01 8.62
C ASP A 142 -19.07 17.89 7.23
N GLY A 143 -20.37 17.73 7.22
CA GLY A 143 -21.11 17.43 5.98
C GLY A 143 -20.69 16.09 5.37
N ASP A 144 -20.17 16.14 4.15
CA ASP A 144 -19.67 14.98 3.41
C ASP A 144 -18.16 14.73 3.60
N GLU A 145 -17.49 15.62 4.32
CA GLU A 145 -16.06 15.57 4.59
C GLU A 145 -15.74 15.15 6.02
N TRP A 146 -14.47 14.86 6.28
CA TRP A 146 -13.94 14.60 7.60
C TRP A 146 -12.84 15.60 7.92
N VAL A 147 -12.93 16.22 9.08
CA VAL A 147 -11.89 17.09 9.64
C VAL A 147 -11.05 16.25 10.59
N VAL A 148 -9.77 16.11 10.26
CA VAL A 148 -8.86 15.25 11.02
C VAL A 148 -7.84 16.10 11.77
N SER A 149 -7.65 15.79 13.08
CA SER A 149 -6.67 16.47 13.93
C SER A 149 -6.01 15.49 14.91
N GLY A 150 -4.70 15.61 15.07
CA GLY A 150 -3.93 14.81 16.03
C GLY A 150 -2.44 14.78 15.72
N GLN A 151 -1.76 13.86 16.39
CA GLN A 151 -0.32 13.65 16.25
C GLN A 151 -0.03 12.16 16.11
N LYS A 152 0.81 11.81 15.17
CA LYS A 152 1.36 10.46 15.00
C LYS A 152 2.87 10.49 15.23
N VAL A 153 3.44 9.40 15.71
CA VAL A 153 4.86 9.31 16.05
C VAL A 153 5.44 7.96 15.64
N TRP A 154 6.75 7.89 15.48
CA TRP A 154 7.49 6.71 15.04
C TRP A 154 7.11 6.26 13.61
N ASN A 155 6.75 7.24 12.78
CA ASN A 155 6.32 6.98 11.40
C ASN A 155 7.55 6.84 10.51
N THR A 156 7.87 5.60 10.15
CA THR A 156 9.02 5.28 9.28
C THR A 156 8.81 5.90 7.90
N LEU A 157 9.82 6.66 7.45
CA LEU A 157 9.89 7.27 6.12
C LEU A 157 8.68 8.18 5.75
N ALA A 158 7.95 8.72 6.73
CA ALA A 158 6.79 9.57 6.47
C ALA A 158 7.16 10.83 5.68
N HIS A 159 8.40 11.32 5.79
CA HIS A 159 8.92 12.45 5.00
C HIS A 159 9.10 12.15 3.50
N LEU A 160 9.00 10.88 3.10
CA LEU A 160 9.03 10.43 1.70
C LEU A 160 7.65 9.97 1.20
N GLY A 161 6.65 9.95 2.08
CA GLY A 161 5.31 9.46 1.76
C GLY A 161 4.49 10.48 1.01
N ASP A 162 3.77 10.03 0.00
CA ASP A 162 2.72 10.78 -0.68
C ASP A 162 1.38 10.56 0.02
N TRP A 163 1.16 9.33 0.51
CA TRP A 163 -0.05 8.91 1.20
C TRP A 163 0.24 8.29 2.57
N GLY A 164 -0.59 8.61 3.54
CA GLY A 164 -0.56 8.05 4.90
C GLY A 164 -1.69 7.07 5.17
N MET A 165 -1.35 5.84 5.63
CA MET A 165 -2.32 4.94 6.25
C MET A 165 -2.69 5.47 7.62
N LEU A 166 -3.70 6.32 7.71
CA LEU A 166 -4.06 6.98 8.94
C LEU A 166 -5.23 6.29 9.63
N VAL A 167 -5.07 5.95 10.91
CA VAL A 167 -6.18 5.47 11.75
C VAL A 167 -6.50 6.50 12.82
N THR A 168 -7.78 6.84 12.93
CA THR A 168 -8.29 7.87 13.83
C THR A 168 -9.43 7.35 14.70
N ARG A 169 -9.76 8.13 15.74
CA ARG A 169 -10.99 8.00 16.55
C ARG A 169 -12.11 8.79 15.85
N SER A 170 -12.99 8.09 15.15
CA SER A 170 -14.14 8.70 14.45
C SER A 170 -15.42 8.65 15.29
N ASN A 171 -15.52 7.76 16.27
CA ASN A 171 -16.65 7.70 17.21
C ASN A 171 -16.17 7.38 18.62
N PRO A 172 -16.05 8.40 19.52
CA PRO A 172 -15.61 8.20 20.90
C PRO A 172 -16.66 7.53 21.80
N GLU A 173 -17.93 7.50 21.40
CA GLU A 173 -19.02 6.87 22.17
C GLU A 173 -18.96 5.33 22.13
N LEU A 174 -18.33 4.77 21.11
CA LEU A 174 -18.19 3.33 20.94
C LEU A 174 -17.01 2.78 21.77
N PRO A 175 -17.07 1.48 22.15
CA PRO A 175 -15.89 0.81 22.70
C PRO A 175 -14.66 1.03 21.84
N LYS A 176 -13.49 1.22 22.47
CA LYS A 176 -12.26 1.69 21.81
C LYS A 176 -11.87 0.96 20.52
N HIS A 177 -12.18 -0.33 20.41
CA HIS A 177 -11.90 -1.15 19.23
C HIS A 177 -12.93 -0.99 18.09
N LYS A 178 -14.04 -0.29 18.31
CA LYS A 178 -15.14 -0.14 17.32
C LYS A 178 -15.32 1.29 16.81
N GLY A 179 -14.71 2.26 17.46
CA GLY A 179 -14.86 3.68 17.12
C GLY A 179 -13.71 4.23 16.30
N MET A 180 -13.07 3.39 15.47
CA MET A 180 -11.92 3.78 14.65
C MET A 180 -12.28 3.73 13.17
N THR A 181 -11.69 4.63 12.39
CA THR A 181 -11.79 4.67 10.94
C THR A 181 -10.40 4.83 10.33
N TYR A 182 -10.19 4.15 9.21
CA TYR A 182 -8.97 4.26 8.43
C TYR A 182 -9.17 5.30 7.31
N PHE A 183 -8.16 6.14 7.10
CA PHE A 183 -8.12 7.14 6.04
C PHE A 183 -6.87 6.97 5.18
N ALA A 184 -7.00 7.21 3.89
CA ALA A 184 -5.89 7.54 3.02
C ALA A 184 -5.66 9.06 3.13
N LEU A 185 -4.64 9.47 3.87
CA LEU A 185 -4.29 10.88 4.09
C LEU A 185 -3.31 11.32 3.02
N ASP A 186 -3.61 12.41 2.33
CA ASP A 186 -2.64 13.11 1.49
C ASP A 186 -1.58 13.76 2.39
N MET A 187 -0.33 13.32 2.27
CA MET A 187 0.78 13.81 3.10
C MET A 187 1.22 15.24 2.74
N HIS A 188 0.75 15.74 1.60
CA HIS A 188 1.02 17.12 1.11
C HIS A 188 -0.15 18.07 1.38
N ALA A 189 -1.23 17.58 2.00
CA ALA A 189 -2.39 18.41 2.32
C ALA A 189 -2.02 19.55 3.29
N GLU A 190 -2.69 20.69 3.16
CA GLU A 190 -2.58 21.78 4.12
C GLU A 190 -2.98 21.29 5.52
N GLY A 191 -2.14 21.61 6.52
CA GLY A 191 -2.32 21.14 7.90
C GLY A 191 -1.56 19.84 8.24
N VAL A 192 -0.89 19.18 7.29
CA VAL A 192 0.04 18.09 7.54
C VAL A 192 1.46 18.62 7.68
N GLU A 193 2.08 18.37 8.83
CA GLU A 193 3.48 18.73 9.07
C GLU A 193 4.27 17.48 9.50
N VAL A 194 5.31 17.15 8.74
CA VAL A 194 6.20 16.01 9.02
C VAL A 194 7.50 16.51 9.62
N ARG A 195 7.85 16.00 10.81
CA ARG A 195 9.09 16.36 11.53
C ARG A 195 9.96 15.12 11.73
N PRO A 196 11.13 15.05 11.08
CA PRO A 196 12.05 13.94 11.28
C PRO A 196 12.57 13.86 12.72
N LEU A 197 12.63 12.64 13.28
CA LEU A 197 13.18 12.33 14.59
C LEU A 197 14.60 11.82 14.45
N ARG A 198 15.57 12.61 14.90
CA ARG A 198 16.98 12.22 14.85
C ARG A 198 17.26 11.13 15.88
N GLN A 199 17.69 9.98 15.39
CA GLN A 199 18.08 8.82 16.19
C GLN A 199 19.49 8.98 16.75
N ILE A 200 19.85 8.14 17.71
CA ILE A 200 21.22 8.10 18.29
C ILE A 200 22.30 7.75 17.25
N THR A 201 21.93 7.06 16.18
CA THR A 201 22.78 6.75 15.02
C THR A 201 23.10 7.97 14.16
N GLY A 202 22.35 9.08 14.34
CA GLY A 202 22.41 10.29 13.53
C GLY A 202 21.45 10.30 12.34
N GLU A 203 20.85 9.18 12.03
CA GLU A 203 19.82 9.05 11.00
C GLU A 203 18.46 9.59 11.47
N ALA A 204 17.52 9.81 10.56
CA ALA A 204 16.20 10.32 10.84
C ALA A 204 15.12 9.60 10.00
N GLU A 205 15.11 8.28 10.09
CA GLU A 205 14.12 7.45 9.39
C GLU A 205 12.71 7.57 9.99
N PHE A 206 12.62 7.79 11.31
CA PHE A 206 11.35 7.99 12.00
C PHE A 206 10.94 9.45 12.01
N ASN A 207 9.63 9.66 12.04
CA ASN A 207 9.04 10.99 12.01
C ASN A 207 7.92 11.12 13.05
N GLU A 208 7.68 12.36 13.47
CA GLU A 208 6.39 12.82 14.00
C GLU A 208 5.60 13.42 12.86
N VAL A 209 4.29 13.21 12.86
CA VAL A 209 3.37 13.82 11.89
C VAL A 209 2.26 14.52 12.66
N TYR A 210 2.21 15.82 12.51
CA TYR A 210 1.16 16.68 13.06
C TYR A 210 0.09 16.89 12.00
N ILE A 211 -1.17 16.72 12.40
CA ILE A 211 -2.34 16.84 11.55
C ILE A 211 -3.26 17.87 12.20
N THR A 212 -3.45 18.99 11.54
CA THR A 212 -4.21 20.15 12.08
C THR A 212 -5.35 20.48 11.14
N GLU A 213 -6.57 20.12 11.51
CA GLU A 213 -7.82 20.40 10.77
C GLU A 213 -7.75 20.04 9.27
N VAL A 214 -7.11 18.91 8.96
CA VAL A 214 -6.97 18.42 7.58
C VAL A 214 -8.31 17.86 7.10
N LEU A 215 -8.75 18.34 5.93
CA LEU A 215 -9.94 17.84 5.26
C LEU A 215 -9.60 16.53 4.52
N SER A 216 -10.37 15.48 4.74
CA SER A 216 -10.22 14.19 4.07
C SER A 216 -11.57 13.68 3.56
N LEU A 217 -11.60 13.36 2.26
CA LEU A 217 -12.75 12.70 1.61
C LEU A 217 -12.55 11.18 1.48
N ILE A 218 -11.32 10.70 1.68
CA ILE A 218 -10.93 9.32 1.37
C ILE A 218 -10.83 8.51 2.66
N HIS A 219 -11.93 7.87 3.04
CA HIS A 219 -11.98 6.89 4.12
C HIS A 219 -12.25 5.48 3.57
N ILE A 220 -11.73 4.49 4.24
CA ILE A 220 -11.83 3.08 3.85
C ILE A 220 -12.47 2.26 4.99
#